data_bb772fc197500abedb8a49c2f5ea760b
#
_entry.id   bb772fc197500abedb8a49c2f5ea760b
#
_cell.length_a   1.000
_cell.length_b   1.000
_cell.length_c   1.000
_cell.angle_alpha   90.00
_cell.angle_beta   90.00
_cell.angle_gamma   90.00
#
_symmetry.space_group_name_H-M   'P 1'
#
loop_
_entity.id
_entity.type
_entity.pdbx_description
1 polymer ?
#
loop_
_entity_poly.entity_id
_entity_poly.type
_entity_poly.pdbx_seq_one_letter_code
_entity_poly.pdbx_strand_id
1 'polypeptide(L)'
;MNGLSIAQDAYQMSVTVPETLVGMQTEGEGDGAAWHGVTCAEVDGRRAVVLVSISVTAFHPQKSARDALDARLQARHADGSACIEQFSVPGGNPAFSVRRVVTQRINGRDVTTGQAQALVAYPGAGALGVVSAVALDPADLDRAADLVTGIAAGMTVTGAPAAA
;
A
#
# COMPACT_ATOMS: atom_id res chain seq x y z
N MET A 1 -6.33 12.37 13.28
CA MET A 1 -6.19 11.78 11.93
C MET A 1 -6.18 12.89 10.90
N ASN A 2 -5.28 12.81 9.96
CA ASN A 2 -5.09 13.83 8.93
C ASN A 2 -5.66 13.35 7.61
N GLY A 3 -6.50 14.17 6.98
CA GLY A 3 -6.99 13.95 5.63
C GLY A 3 -5.96 14.43 4.61
N LEU A 4 -5.70 13.60 3.61
CA LEU A 4 -4.81 13.91 2.49
C LEU A 4 -5.58 13.83 1.18
N SER A 5 -5.29 14.76 0.29
CA SER A 5 -5.75 14.72 -1.09
C SER A 5 -4.53 14.53 -1.99
N ILE A 6 -4.52 13.44 -2.73
CA ILE A 6 -3.38 13.03 -3.53
C ILE A 6 -3.82 12.89 -4.98
N ALA A 7 -3.09 13.50 -5.89
CA ALA A 7 -3.33 13.36 -7.32
C ALA A 7 -2.24 12.49 -7.95
N GLN A 8 -2.63 11.53 -8.76
CA GLN A 8 -1.71 10.70 -9.55
C GLN A 8 -2.35 10.38 -10.90
N ASP A 9 -1.68 10.78 -11.98
CA ASP A 9 -2.20 10.66 -13.33
C ASP A 9 -3.59 11.32 -13.46
N ALA A 10 -4.60 10.59 -13.92
CA ALA A 10 -5.97 11.09 -14.04
C ALA A 10 -6.80 10.84 -12.76
N TYR A 11 -6.18 10.34 -11.69
CA TYR A 11 -6.89 9.94 -10.48
C TYR A 11 -6.69 10.94 -9.35
N GLN A 12 -7.74 11.05 -8.53
CA GLN A 12 -7.71 11.81 -7.29
C GLN A 12 -8.00 10.85 -6.14
N MET A 13 -7.11 10.80 -5.16
CA MET A 13 -7.27 10.00 -3.97
C MET A 13 -7.57 10.87 -2.77
N SER A 14 -8.51 10.44 -1.95
CA SER A 14 -8.74 11.00 -0.62
C SER A 14 -8.40 9.93 0.41
N VAL A 15 -7.51 10.26 1.32
CA VAL A 15 -6.95 9.30 2.27
C VAL A 15 -6.91 9.93 3.65
N THR A 16 -7.21 9.15 4.66
CA THR A 16 -7.03 9.54 6.06
C THR A 16 -5.88 8.75 6.66
N VAL A 17 -4.90 9.44 7.20
CA VAL A 17 -3.72 8.81 7.80
C VAL A 17 -3.60 9.17 9.28
N PRO A 18 -2.98 8.31 10.10
CA PRO A 18 -2.70 8.65 11.50
C PRO A 18 -1.80 9.88 11.62
N GLU A 19 -1.98 10.64 12.67
CA GLU A 19 -1.15 11.84 12.93
C GLU A 19 0.32 11.51 13.12
N THR A 20 0.63 10.28 13.53
CA THR A 20 1.99 9.79 13.70
C THR A 20 2.71 9.51 12.37
N LEU A 21 1.96 9.47 11.26
CA LEU A 21 2.52 9.25 9.93
C LEU A 21 2.84 10.60 9.29
N VAL A 22 4.10 10.87 9.12
CA VAL A 22 4.61 12.16 8.60
C VAL A 22 4.97 12.00 7.14
N GLY A 23 4.43 12.88 6.29
CA GLY A 23 4.75 12.90 4.87
C GLY A 23 6.22 13.24 4.63
N MET A 24 6.82 12.57 3.65
CA MET A 24 8.18 12.81 3.20
C MET A 24 8.16 13.32 1.76
N GLN A 25 9.02 14.29 1.47
CA GLN A 25 9.32 14.66 0.10
C GLN A 25 10.44 13.76 -0.41
N THR A 26 10.18 13.10 -1.55
CA THR A 26 11.20 12.31 -2.23
C THR A 26 11.73 13.13 -3.41
N GLU A 27 13.05 13.27 -3.50
CA GLU A 27 13.68 13.88 -4.66
C GLU A 27 13.96 12.79 -5.71
N GLY A 28 13.66 13.11 -6.97
CA GLY A 28 13.94 12.24 -8.10
C GLY A 28 12.76 11.37 -8.52
N GLU A 29 13.00 10.57 -9.55
CA GLU A 29 12.02 9.60 -10.03
C GLU A 29 11.89 8.49 -9.01
N GLY A 30 10.76 8.45 -8.33
CA GLY A 30 10.48 7.45 -7.32
C GLY A 30 10.01 6.13 -7.91
N ASP A 31 9.53 5.28 -7.05
CA ASP A 31 9.00 3.95 -7.33
C ASP A 31 7.59 3.96 -7.96
N GLY A 32 7.13 5.09 -8.46
CA GLY A 32 5.79 5.26 -9.00
C GLY A 32 4.72 5.59 -7.96
N ALA A 33 5.10 5.73 -6.69
CA ALA A 33 4.16 6.12 -5.65
C ALA A 33 3.89 7.62 -5.67
N ALA A 34 2.62 8.00 -5.44
CA ALA A 34 2.19 9.39 -5.42
C ALA A 34 2.47 10.09 -4.09
N TRP A 35 2.64 9.32 -3.02
CA TRP A 35 2.86 9.85 -1.69
C TRP A 35 3.71 8.89 -0.86
N HIS A 36 4.58 9.46 -0.04
CA HIS A 36 5.42 8.72 0.89
C HIS A 36 5.33 9.34 2.28
N GLY A 37 5.42 8.50 3.29
CA GLY A 37 5.47 8.93 4.68
C GLY A 37 6.24 7.95 5.55
N VAL A 38 6.54 8.39 6.76
CA VAL A 38 7.24 7.59 7.75
C VAL A 38 6.56 7.73 9.10
N THR A 39 6.49 6.65 9.83
CA THR A 39 6.10 6.66 11.23
C THR A 39 7.20 6.05 12.08
N CYS A 40 7.49 6.70 13.21
CA CYS A 40 8.42 6.22 14.22
C CYS A 40 7.66 6.11 15.54
N ALA A 41 7.77 4.96 16.19
CA ALA A 41 7.14 4.73 17.49
C ALA A 41 8.13 4.02 18.42
N GLU A 42 7.99 4.24 19.70
CA GLU A 42 8.69 3.46 20.72
C GLU A 42 7.87 2.21 21.04
N VAL A 43 8.45 1.05 20.83
CA VAL A 43 7.82 -0.25 21.09
C VAL A 43 8.81 -1.11 21.86
N ASP A 44 8.46 -1.48 23.08
CA ASP A 44 9.29 -2.33 23.94
C ASP A 44 10.74 -1.83 24.07
N GLY A 45 10.92 -0.51 24.23
CA GLY A 45 12.23 0.11 24.41
C GLY A 45 13.05 0.26 23.12
N ARG A 46 12.49 -0.06 21.96
CA ARG A 46 13.13 0.12 20.67
C ARG A 46 12.31 1.04 19.76
N ARG A 47 12.96 1.59 18.78
CA ARG A 47 12.30 2.45 17.81
C ARG A 47 11.78 1.61 16.63
N ALA A 48 10.46 1.59 16.46
CA ALA A 48 9.80 0.96 15.34
C ALA A 48 9.63 1.98 14.21
N VAL A 49 10.24 1.72 13.05
CA VAL A 49 10.16 2.61 11.88
C VAL A 49 9.44 1.89 10.76
N VAL A 50 8.39 2.52 10.23
CA VAL A 50 7.62 2.00 9.11
C VAL A 50 7.56 3.07 8.03
N LEU A 51 7.99 2.71 6.83
CA LEU A 51 7.91 3.57 5.64
C LEU A 51 6.65 3.19 4.87
N VAL A 52 5.85 4.19 4.49
CA VAL A 52 4.57 3.99 3.82
C VAL A 52 4.58 4.69 2.47
N SER A 53 4.01 4.03 1.46
CA SER A 53 3.76 4.63 0.16
C SER A 53 2.31 4.39 -0.26
N ILE A 54 1.74 5.36 -0.97
CA ILE A 54 0.37 5.30 -1.48
C ILE A 54 0.44 5.57 -2.98
N SER A 55 -0.23 4.73 -3.75
CA SER A 55 -0.28 4.86 -5.21
C SER A 55 -1.61 4.37 -5.75
N VAL A 56 -1.91 4.77 -6.98
CA VAL A 56 -3.04 4.25 -7.74
C VAL A 56 -2.54 3.81 -9.11
N THR A 57 -3.03 2.66 -9.57
CA THR A 57 -2.70 2.13 -10.90
C THR A 57 -4.00 1.83 -11.64
N ALA A 58 -4.06 2.21 -12.92
CA ALA A 58 -5.15 1.80 -13.77
C ALA A 58 -5.07 0.29 -14.06
N PHE A 59 -6.20 -0.37 -14.16
CA PHE A 59 -6.23 -1.71 -14.72
C PHE A 59 -6.85 -1.67 -16.13
N HIS A 60 -6.55 -2.71 -16.92
CA HIS A 60 -6.98 -2.77 -18.31
C HIS A 60 -8.50 -2.69 -18.41
N PRO A 61 -9.06 -1.85 -19.31
CA PRO A 61 -10.51 -1.64 -19.40
C PRO A 61 -11.34 -2.91 -19.64
N GLN A 62 -10.74 -3.94 -20.24
CA GLN A 62 -11.39 -5.22 -20.51
C GLN A 62 -11.29 -6.21 -19.36
N LYS A 63 -10.52 -5.89 -18.32
CA LYS A 63 -10.42 -6.73 -17.13
C LYS A 63 -11.39 -6.25 -16.06
N SER A 64 -12.01 -7.20 -15.36
CA SER A 64 -12.76 -6.86 -14.16
C SER A 64 -11.81 -6.44 -13.04
N ALA A 65 -12.33 -5.71 -12.06
CA ALA A 65 -11.59 -5.35 -10.86
C ALA A 65 -11.03 -6.60 -10.15
N ARG A 66 -11.81 -7.67 -10.14
CA ARG A 66 -11.40 -8.94 -9.53
C ARG A 66 -10.21 -9.56 -10.27
N ASP A 67 -10.25 -9.59 -11.58
CA ASP A 67 -9.15 -10.14 -12.39
C ASP A 67 -7.86 -9.33 -12.19
N ALA A 68 -7.96 -8.02 -12.10
CA ALA A 68 -6.82 -7.14 -11.86
C ALA A 68 -6.18 -7.42 -10.49
N LEU A 69 -7.02 -7.61 -9.46
CA LEU A 69 -6.54 -8.00 -8.13
C LEU A 69 -5.88 -9.37 -8.15
N ASP A 70 -6.53 -10.36 -8.75
CA ASP A 70 -6.03 -11.72 -8.79
C ASP A 70 -4.66 -11.80 -9.50
N ALA A 71 -4.48 -11.05 -10.58
CA ALA A 71 -3.19 -10.97 -11.27
C ALA A 71 -2.09 -10.39 -10.38
N ARG A 72 -2.41 -9.35 -9.61
CA ARG A 72 -1.48 -8.73 -8.65
C ARG A 72 -1.12 -9.71 -7.52
N LEU A 73 -2.12 -10.40 -7.00
CA LEU A 73 -1.93 -11.35 -5.90
C LEU A 73 -1.10 -12.56 -6.36
N GLN A 74 -1.33 -13.07 -7.56
CA GLN A 74 -0.55 -14.17 -8.10
C GLN A 74 0.92 -13.79 -8.27
N ALA A 75 1.21 -12.59 -8.75
CA ALA A 75 2.56 -12.09 -8.86
C ALA A 75 3.27 -12.01 -7.49
N ARG A 76 2.54 -11.68 -6.43
CA ARG A 76 3.08 -11.62 -5.07
C ARG A 76 3.20 -12.99 -4.41
N HIS A 77 2.33 -13.92 -4.77
CA HIS A 77 2.32 -15.28 -4.20
C HIS A 77 3.35 -16.21 -4.85
N ALA A 78 3.91 -15.82 -5.99
CA ALA A 78 4.84 -16.63 -6.75
C ALA A 78 6.13 -16.99 -6.00
N ASP A 79 6.54 -16.19 -4.99
CA ASP A 79 7.71 -16.48 -4.16
C ASP A 79 7.42 -17.42 -2.97
N GLY A 80 6.16 -17.78 -2.76
CA GLY A 80 5.74 -18.73 -1.73
C GLY A 80 5.81 -18.26 -0.28
N SER A 81 6.24 -17.01 -0.04
CA SER A 81 6.47 -16.47 1.31
C SER A 81 5.37 -15.52 1.79
N ALA A 82 4.45 -15.15 0.92
CA ALA A 82 3.43 -14.15 1.22
C ALA A 82 2.21 -14.76 1.88
N CYS A 83 1.70 -14.10 2.93
CA CYS A 83 0.40 -14.36 3.52
C CYS A 83 -0.61 -13.38 2.94
N ILE A 84 -1.67 -13.90 2.31
CA ILE A 84 -2.69 -13.09 1.63
C ILE A 84 -4.02 -13.28 2.35
N GLU A 85 -4.64 -12.19 2.76
CA GLU A 85 -5.94 -12.20 3.43
C GLU A 85 -6.90 -11.21 2.77
N GLN A 86 -8.14 -11.60 2.64
CA GLN A 86 -9.21 -10.71 2.23
C GLN A 86 -9.66 -9.87 3.43
N PHE A 87 -9.92 -8.59 3.22
CA PHE A 87 -10.51 -7.75 4.25
C PHE A 87 -11.65 -6.90 3.67
N SER A 88 -12.45 -6.33 4.56
CA SER A 88 -13.61 -5.54 4.17
C SER A 88 -13.29 -4.05 4.26
N VAL A 89 -13.73 -3.31 3.24
CA VAL A 89 -13.66 -1.86 3.24
C VAL A 89 -15.08 -1.29 3.16
N PRO A 90 -15.31 -0.07 3.68
CA PRO A 90 -16.58 0.62 3.46
C PRO A 90 -16.88 0.74 1.96
N GLY A 91 -18.10 0.48 1.55
CA GLY A 91 -18.48 0.47 0.14
C GLY A 91 -18.41 -0.89 -0.54
N GLY A 92 -17.84 -1.90 0.11
CA GLY A 92 -17.86 -3.28 -0.38
C GLY A 92 -16.93 -3.57 -1.54
N ASN A 93 -15.95 -2.71 -1.82
CA ASN A 93 -14.95 -2.94 -2.87
C ASN A 93 -14.07 -4.14 -2.53
N PRO A 94 -13.66 -4.96 -3.52
CA PRO A 94 -12.72 -6.05 -3.26
C PRO A 94 -11.41 -5.54 -2.70
N ALA A 95 -10.95 -6.13 -1.60
CA ALA A 95 -9.74 -5.70 -0.93
C ALA A 95 -8.96 -6.88 -0.35
N PHE A 96 -7.64 -6.83 -0.47
CA PHE A 96 -6.74 -7.85 0.04
C PHE A 96 -5.53 -7.21 0.71
N SER A 97 -5.06 -7.85 1.78
CA SER A 97 -3.78 -7.53 2.38
C SER A 97 -2.76 -8.62 2.08
N VAL A 98 -1.52 -8.21 1.90
CA VAL A 98 -0.40 -9.11 1.64
C VAL A 98 0.69 -8.80 2.64
N ARG A 99 1.19 -9.81 3.34
CA ARG A 99 2.28 -9.69 4.30
C ARG A 99 3.39 -10.66 3.95
N ARG A 100 4.63 -10.22 4.05
CA ARG A 100 5.79 -11.08 3.85
C ARG A 100 7.01 -10.52 4.57
N VAL A 101 7.95 -11.41 4.87
CA VAL A 101 9.29 -11.06 5.34
C VAL A 101 10.24 -11.21 4.17
N VAL A 102 11.05 -10.19 3.92
CA VAL A 102 11.96 -10.16 2.77
C VAL A 102 13.38 -9.96 3.27
N THR A 103 14.28 -10.82 2.83
CA THR A 103 15.72 -10.66 3.08
C THR A 103 16.40 -10.29 1.77
N GLN A 104 17.10 -9.16 1.78
CA GLN A 104 17.84 -8.65 0.64
C GLN A 104 19.30 -8.45 1.02
N ARG A 105 20.18 -8.69 0.07
CA ARG A 105 21.60 -8.41 0.27
C ARG A 105 21.90 -6.99 -0.20
N ILE A 106 22.28 -6.13 0.77
CA ILE A 106 22.57 -4.72 0.52
C ILE A 106 24.00 -4.46 1.03
N ASN A 107 24.87 -4.00 0.13
CA ASN A 107 26.28 -3.70 0.46
C ASN A 107 26.99 -4.85 1.18
N GLY A 108 26.74 -6.10 0.74
CA GLY A 108 27.36 -7.28 1.30
C GLY A 108 26.76 -7.76 2.63
N ARG A 109 25.68 -7.13 3.11
CA ARG A 109 24.97 -7.53 4.32
C ARG A 109 23.55 -7.97 3.99
N ASP A 110 23.09 -8.99 4.70
CA ASP A 110 21.70 -9.42 4.61
C ASP A 110 20.83 -8.49 5.48
N VAL A 111 19.85 -7.86 4.84
CA VAL A 111 18.89 -7.00 5.52
C VAL A 111 17.51 -7.62 5.40
N THR A 112 16.89 -7.89 6.54
CA THR A 112 15.55 -8.48 6.61
C THR A 112 14.55 -7.42 7.04
N THR A 113 13.49 -7.27 6.26
CA THR A 113 12.41 -6.32 6.53
C THR A 113 11.06 -7.02 6.48
N GLY A 114 10.06 -6.44 7.14
CA GLY A 114 8.66 -6.82 6.97
C GLY A 114 8.01 -5.95 5.91
N GLN A 115 7.30 -6.54 4.97
CA GLN A 115 6.56 -5.81 3.95
C GLN A 115 5.07 -6.14 4.03
N ALA A 116 4.23 -5.11 4.01
CA ALA A 116 2.80 -5.22 4.00
C ALA A 116 2.21 -4.36 2.87
N GLN A 117 1.17 -4.86 2.23
CA GLN A 117 0.42 -4.11 1.23
C GLN A 117 -1.07 -4.31 1.46
N ALA A 118 -1.83 -3.26 1.21
CA ALA A 118 -3.27 -3.34 1.06
C ALA A 118 -3.63 -2.92 -0.37
N LEU A 119 -4.42 -3.74 -1.03
CA LEU A 119 -4.86 -3.55 -2.41
C LEU A 119 -6.37 -3.42 -2.40
N VAL A 120 -6.89 -2.34 -2.96
CA VAL A 120 -8.33 -2.12 -3.07
C VAL A 120 -8.69 -1.82 -4.53
N ALA A 121 -9.64 -2.55 -5.06
CA ALA A 121 -10.13 -2.31 -6.42
C ALA A 121 -11.29 -1.32 -6.41
N TYR A 122 -11.23 -0.33 -7.29
CA TYR A 122 -12.28 0.66 -7.49
C TYR A 122 -12.85 0.49 -8.90
N PRO A 123 -13.88 -0.36 -9.07
CA PRO A 123 -14.39 -0.68 -10.41
C PRO A 123 -14.93 0.54 -11.16
N GLY A 124 -15.58 1.46 -10.44
CA GLY A 124 -16.13 2.68 -11.05
C GLY A 124 -15.05 3.63 -11.60
N ALA A 125 -13.85 3.58 -11.07
CA ALA A 125 -12.72 4.39 -11.53
C ALA A 125 -11.77 3.60 -12.44
N GLY A 126 -11.94 2.29 -12.57
CA GLY A 126 -11.00 1.44 -13.32
C GLY A 126 -9.59 1.42 -12.72
N ALA A 127 -9.50 1.45 -11.40
CA ALA A 127 -8.23 1.64 -10.71
C ALA A 127 -8.04 0.70 -9.53
N LEU A 128 -6.78 0.41 -9.22
CA LEU A 128 -6.35 -0.24 -7.99
C LEU A 128 -5.66 0.80 -7.11
N GLY A 129 -6.14 0.96 -5.89
CA GLY A 129 -5.42 1.68 -4.85
C GLY A 129 -4.46 0.74 -4.14
N VAL A 130 -3.24 1.19 -3.92
CA VAL A 130 -2.18 0.41 -3.29
C VAL A 130 -1.59 1.21 -2.14
N VAL A 131 -1.65 0.66 -0.95
CA VAL A 131 -0.98 1.19 0.23
C VAL A 131 0.09 0.17 0.62
N SER A 132 1.34 0.57 0.60
CA SER A 132 2.47 -0.31 0.89
C SER A 132 3.23 0.19 2.11
N ALA A 133 3.73 -0.72 2.91
CA ALA A 133 4.57 -0.38 4.06
C ALA A 133 5.77 -1.32 4.15
N VAL A 134 6.89 -0.75 4.58
CA VAL A 134 8.10 -1.50 4.90
C VAL A 134 8.44 -1.22 6.36
N ALA A 135 8.37 -2.27 7.18
CA ALA A 135 8.85 -2.23 8.55
C ALA A 135 10.33 -2.58 8.55
N LEU A 136 11.18 -1.69 9.06
CA LEU A 136 12.62 -1.92 9.06
C LEU A 136 13.02 -3.10 9.94
N ASP A 137 12.23 -3.41 10.96
CA ASP A 137 12.34 -4.63 11.75
C ASP A 137 11.18 -5.57 11.41
N PRO A 138 11.44 -6.81 10.98
CA PRO A 138 10.36 -7.75 10.67
C PRO A 138 9.43 -8.05 11.85
N ALA A 139 9.86 -7.81 13.09
CA ALA A 139 8.99 -7.92 14.27
C ALA A 139 7.83 -6.93 14.24
N ASP A 140 7.91 -5.86 13.45
CA ASP A 140 6.86 -4.85 13.30
C ASP A 140 5.94 -5.11 12.10
N LEU A 141 6.01 -6.29 11.49
CA LEU A 141 5.21 -6.62 10.31
C LEU A 141 3.71 -6.51 10.57
N ASP A 142 3.22 -7.00 11.71
CA ASP A 142 1.81 -6.93 12.04
C ASP A 142 1.35 -5.47 12.21
N ARG A 143 2.19 -4.64 12.80
CA ARG A 143 1.94 -3.20 12.93
C ARG A 143 1.85 -2.52 11.57
N ALA A 144 2.76 -2.87 10.66
CA ALA A 144 2.74 -2.36 9.29
C ALA A 144 1.49 -2.81 8.53
N ALA A 145 1.09 -4.07 8.71
CA ALA A 145 -0.13 -4.61 8.10
C ALA A 145 -1.39 -3.90 8.59
N ASP A 146 -1.50 -3.67 9.89
CA ASP A 146 -2.64 -2.94 10.47
C ASP A 146 -2.69 -1.50 9.96
N LEU A 147 -1.53 -0.87 9.81
CA LEU A 147 -1.42 0.49 9.29
C LEU A 147 -1.94 0.57 7.85
N VAL A 148 -1.48 -0.29 6.96
CA VAL A 148 -1.88 -0.25 5.54
C VAL A 148 -3.35 -0.60 5.35
N THR A 149 -3.88 -1.57 6.09
CA THR A 149 -5.31 -1.92 6.02
C THR A 149 -6.19 -0.81 6.57
N GLY A 150 -5.77 -0.15 7.64
CA GLY A 150 -6.48 0.99 8.21
C GLY A 150 -6.54 2.18 7.26
N ILE A 151 -5.44 2.50 6.60
CA ILE A 151 -5.38 3.57 5.59
C ILE A 151 -6.26 3.21 4.38
N ALA A 152 -6.13 1.98 3.87
CA ALA A 152 -6.89 1.53 2.71
C ALA A 152 -8.40 1.51 2.97
N ALA A 153 -8.83 1.18 4.19
CA ALA A 153 -10.24 1.18 4.55
C ALA A 153 -10.89 2.56 4.47
N GLY A 154 -10.11 3.62 4.72
CA GLY A 154 -10.60 5.00 4.61
C GLY A 154 -10.28 5.70 3.29
N MET A 155 -9.69 4.99 2.33
CA MET A 155 -9.27 5.57 1.06
C MET A 155 -10.41 5.58 0.06
N THR A 156 -10.53 6.67 -0.71
CA THR A 156 -11.41 6.75 -1.86
C THR A 156 -10.59 7.16 -3.09
N VAL A 157 -10.94 6.61 -4.23
CA VAL A 157 -10.31 6.95 -5.50
C VAL A 157 -11.40 7.37 -6.48
N THR A 158 -11.22 8.55 -7.05
CA THR A 158 -12.07 9.08 -8.10
C THR A 158 -11.23 9.45 -9.30
N GLY A 159 -11.83 9.49 -10.44
CA GLY A 159 -11.17 9.86 -11.67
C GLY A 159 -11.97 9.33 -12.83
N ALA A 160 -12.00 10.09 -13.91
CA ALA A 160 -12.53 9.56 -15.14
C ALA A 160 -11.43 8.71 -15.77
N PRO A 161 -11.68 7.44 -16.13
CA PRO A 161 -10.80 6.80 -17.08
C PRO A 161 -10.71 7.73 -18.28
N ALA A 162 -9.49 7.94 -18.78
CA ALA A 162 -9.31 8.81 -19.93
C ALA A 162 -10.36 8.46 -20.97
N ALA A 163 -11.15 9.44 -21.36
CA ALA A 163 -12.15 9.24 -22.39
C ALA A 163 -11.45 8.71 -23.63
N ALA A 164 -11.88 7.54 -24.06
CA ALA A 164 -11.35 6.94 -25.26
C ALA A 164 -11.60 7.86 -26.45
#